data_aa22942a61c64bc40a5bc41f8c1b3c2f
#
_entry.id   aa22942a61c64bc40a5bc41f8c1b3c2f
#
_cell.length_a   1.000
_cell.length_b   1.000
_cell.length_c   1.000
_cell.angle_alpha   90.00
_cell.angle_beta   90.00
_cell.angle_gamma   90.00
#
_symmetry.space_group_name_H-M   'P 1'
#
loop_
_entity.id
_entity.type
_entity.pdbx_description
1 polymer ?
#
loop_
_entity_poly.entity_id
_entity_poly.type
_entity_poly.pdbx_seq_one_letter_code
_entity_poly.pdbx_strand_id
1 'polypeptide(L)'
;SDSYGGGHASAYFTGIDEPGCSLLILPNKNGPTEEILFIPPVDAEKEKWNGKMLTRETARETSGIKNIQDAGALMMTLFRSQKWREYLHTELNDLFPDQPLTRQHLFLEDISRRIPGLQIKKLDPVIARLRHRKKPEEVAYIRESLGIIDDALHSVMKKLKPGLMEYQI
;
A
#
# COMPACT_ATOMS: atom_id res chain seq x y z
N SER A 1 12.14 9.96 -11.99
CA SER A 1 11.24 8.79 -11.89
C SER A 1 10.89 8.62 -10.43
N ASP A 2 9.74 9.17 -10.05
CA ASP A 2 9.23 9.08 -8.70
C ASP A 2 8.74 7.65 -8.47
N SER A 3 9.61 6.78 -7.98
CA SER A 3 9.19 5.49 -7.43
C SER A 3 8.40 5.79 -6.16
N TYR A 4 7.10 5.91 -6.32
CA TYR A 4 6.18 5.97 -5.20
C TYR A 4 6.25 4.63 -4.46
N GLY A 5 6.95 4.61 -3.34
CA GLY A 5 6.70 3.61 -2.32
C GLY A 5 5.29 3.82 -1.77
N GLY A 6 4.28 3.52 -2.55
CA GLY A 6 2.93 3.31 -2.06
C GLY A 6 2.99 2.10 -1.15
N GLY A 7 2.53 2.24 0.10
CA GLY A 7 2.77 1.27 1.14
C GLY A 7 2.32 -0.12 0.73
N HIS A 8 3.26 -1.03 0.55
CA HIS A 8 3.01 -2.45 0.29
C HIS A 8 2.06 -3.09 1.31
N ALA A 9 1.88 -2.46 2.49
CA ALA A 9 0.91 -2.89 3.48
C ALA A 9 -0.51 -2.52 3.10
N SER A 10 -0.77 -1.35 2.52
CA SER A 10 -2.11 -1.00 2.05
C SER A 10 -2.60 -2.01 1.03
N ALA A 11 -1.78 -2.36 0.04
CA ALA A 11 -2.08 -3.39 -0.95
C ALA A 11 -2.30 -4.77 -0.31
N TYR A 12 -1.51 -5.14 0.69
CA TYR A 12 -1.67 -6.40 1.41
C TYR A 12 -3.02 -6.51 2.14
N PHE A 13 -3.50 -5.41 2.73
CA PHE A 13 -4.78 -5.41 3.47
C PHE A 13 -5.99 -5.20 2.59
N THR A 14 -5.86 -4.45 1.51
CA THR A 14 -7.00 -4.02 0.68
C THR A 14 -7.08 -4.74 -0.67
N GLY A 15 -6.01 -5.38 -1.11
CA GLY A 15 -5.88 -5.90 -2.48
C GLY A 15 -5.74 -4.80 -3.54
N ILE A 16 -5.60 -3.54 -3.13
CA ILE A 16 -5.50 -2.38 -4.03
C ILE A 16 -4.07 -1.86 -4.04
N ASP A 17 -3.42 -1.95 -5.19
CA ASP A 17 -2.05 -1.46 -5.43
C ASP A 17 -2.09 -0.19 -6.30
N GLU A 18 -2.82 0.82 -5.81
CA GLU A 18 -2.93 2.12 -6.47
C GLU A 18 -2.19 3.20 -5.68
N PRO A 19 -1.34 4.01 -6.34
CA PRO A 19 -0.64 5.11 -5.69
C PRO A 19 -1.60 6.14 -5.09
N GLY A 20 -1.31 6.60 -3.88
CA GLY A 20 -2.11 7.61 -3.20
C GLY A 20 -3.31 7.07 -2.43
N CYS A 21 -3.53 5.75 -2.43
CA CYS A 21 -4.48 5.12 -1.52
C CYS A 21 -3.93 5.03 -0.10
N SER A 22 -4.80 5.18 0.90
CA SER A 22 -4.44 5.07 2.31
C SER A 22 -5.54 4.37 3.09
N LEU A 23 -5.18 3.41 3.93
CA LEU A 23 -6.11 2.71 4.82
C LEU A 23 -5.95 3.25 6.25
N LEU A 24 -7.04 3.74 6.82
CA LEU A 24 -7.12 4.13 8.23
C LEU A 24 -7.95 3.10 8.99
N ILE A 25 -7.34 2.52 10.02
CA ILE A 25 -7.98 1.56 10.92
C ILE A 25 -8.12 2.22 12.29
N LEU A 26 -9.35 2.38 12.75
CA LEU A 26 -9.67 2.99 14.04
C LEU A 26 -10.20 1.92 14.98
N PRO A 27 -9.37 1.42 15.91
CA PRO A 27 -9.82 0.44 16.90
C PRO A 27 -10.91 1.01 17.79
N ASN A 28 -11.94 0.21 18.05
CA ASN A 28 -13.00 0.56 18.98
C ASN A 28 -13.03 -0.44 20.15
N LYS A 29 -12.85 0.05 21.38
CA LYS A 29 -12.84 -0.81 22.57
C LYS A 29 -14.20 -1.49 22.83
N ASN A 30 -15.28 -0.86 22.43
CA ASN A 30 -16.65 -1.28 22.76
C ASN A 30 -17.51 -1.59 21.51
N GLY A 31 -16.89 -1.78 20.36
CA GLY A 31 -17.61 -2.02 19.12
C GLY A 31 -16.68 -2.50 17.99
N PRO A 32 -17.21 -2.64 16.79
CA PRO A 32 -16.40 -3.05 15.63
C PRO A 32 -15.33 -2.01 15.32
N THR A 33 -14.20 -2.48 14.84
CA THR A 33 -13.16 -1.63 14.26
C THR A 33 -13.72 -0.90 13.06
N GLU A 34 -13.47 0.40 12.98
CA GLU A 34 -13.82 1.21 11.80
C GLU A 34 -12.66 1.20 10.82
N GLU A 35 -12.94 0.86 9.58
CA GLU A 35 -11.99 0.85 8.47
C GLU A 35 -12.42 1.89 7.45
N ILE A 36 -11.51 2.78 7.08
CA ILE A 36 -11.76 3.84 6.11
C ILE A 36 -10.67 3.77 5.05
N LEU A 37 -11.07 3.54 3.82
CA LEU A 37 -10.16 3.58 2.68
C LEU A 37 -10.25 4.94 1.99
N PHE A 38 -9.12 5.61 1.87
CA PHE A 38 -8.98 6.86 1.14
C PHE A 38 -8.39 6.58 -0.22
N ILE A 39 -9.05 7.08 -1.27
CA ILE A 39 -8.63 6.91 -2.65
C ILE A 39 -8.43 8.28 -3.32
N PRO A 40 -7.53 8.41 -4.29
CA PRO A 40 -7.39 9.62 -5.08
C PRO A 40 -8.69 9.93 -5.82
N PRO A 41 -9.02 11.21 -6.05
CA PRO A 41 -10.14 11.57 -6.90
C PRO A 41 -9.89 11.09 -8.34
N VAL A 42 -10.96 10.64 -9.00
CA VAL A 42 -10.89 10.27 -10.42
C VAL A 42 -10.58 11.51 -11.25
N ASP A 43 -9.56 11.42 -12.10
CA ASP A 43 -9.12 12.48 -13.00
C ASP A 43 -9.28 12.00 -14.43
N ALA A 44 -10.27 12.56 -15.13
CA ALA A 44 -10.63 12.17 -16.50
C ALA A 44 -9.50 12.42 -17.52
N GLU A 45 -8.59 13.36 -17.27
CA GLU A 45 -7.43 13.56 -18.13
C GLU A 45 -6.39 12.46 -17.93
N LYS A 46 -6.16 12.05 -16.69
CA LYS A 46 -5.26 10.95 -16.39
C LYS A 46 -5.80 9.60 -16.87
N GLU A 47 -7.10 9.38 -16.83
CA GLU A 47 -7.71 8.15 -17.37
C GLU A 47 -7.43 7.93 -18.85
N LYS A 48 -7.33 9.00 -19.64
CA LYS A 48 -6.99 8.90 -21.07
C LYS A 48 -5.60 8.32 -21.32
N TRP A 49 -4.67 8.54 -20.40
CA TRP A 49 -3.26 8.13 -20.56
C TRP A 49 -2.91 6.87 -19.80
N ASN A 50 -3.51 6.67 -18.62
CA ASN A 50 -3.13 5.61 -17.70
C ASN A 50 -4.17 4.47 -17.63
N GLY A 51 -5.28 4.58 -18.36
CA GLY A 51 -6.40 3.63 -18.27
C GLY A 51 -7.37 4.00 -17.15
N LYS A 52 -8.35 3.12 -16.91
CA LYS A 52 -9.40 3.34 -15.91
C LYS A 52 -8.81 3.51 -14.52
N MET A 53 -9.16 4.61 -13.87
CA MET A 53 -8.80 4.88 -12.48
C MET A 53 -9.71 4.12 -11.50
N LEU A 54 -9.22 3.93 -10.28
CA LEU A 54 -9.96 3.30 -9.20
C LEU A 54 -11.18 4.15 -8.81
N THR A 55 -12.37 3.56 -8.92
CA THR A 55 -13.62 4.18 -8.45
C THR A 55 -13.97 3.70 -7.05
N ARG A 56 -14.92 4.38 -6.38
CA ARG A 56 -15.41 3.93 -5.05
C ARG A 56 -16.08 2.58 -5.11
N GLU A 57 -16.76 2.26 -6.21
CA GLU A 57 -17.42 0.98 -6.44
C GLU A 57 -16.40 -0.14 -6.57
N THR A 58 -15.42 0.01 -7.47
CA THR A 58 -14.37 -1.00 -7.67
C THR A 58 -13.49 -1.15 -6.42
N ALA A 59 -13.19 -0.05 -5.71
CA ALA A 59 -12.46 -0.11 -4.45
C ALA A 59 -13.21 -0.90 -3.38
N ARG A 60 -14.54 -0.75 -3.29
CA ARG A 60 -15.39 -1.50 -2.36
C ARG A 60 -15.46 -2.98 -2.71
N GLU A 61 -15.61 -3.30 -3.98
CA GLU A 61 -15.67 -4.68 -4.46
C GLU A 61 -14.34 -5.41 -4.20
N THR A 62 -13.21 -4.74 -4.47
CA THR A 62 -11.88 -5.34 -4.30
C THR A 62 -11.51 -5.50 -2.82
N SER A 63 -11.71 -4.46 -2.00
CA SER A 63 -11.25 -4.45 -0.61
C SER A 63 -12.25 -5.01 0.39
N GLY A 64 -13.55 -5.02 0.05
CA GLY A 64 -14.63 -5.31 1.00
C GLY A 64 -14.92 -4.18 1.99
N ILE A 65 -14.15 -3.08 1.97
CA ILE A 65 -14.29 -1.95 2.87
C ILE A 65 -15.49 -1.09 2.44
N LYS A 66 -16.41 -0.84 3.36
CA LYS A 66 -17.65 -0.09 3.08
C LYS A 66 -17.45 1.42 3.06
N ASN A 67 -16.58 1.93 3.94
CA ASN A 67 -16.35 3.37 4.08
C ASN A 67 -15.17 3.79 3.20
N ILE A 68 -15.49 4.39 2.05
CA ILE A 68 -14.49 4.87 1.09
C ILE A 68 -14.64 6.38 0.94
N GLN A 69 -13.55 7.10 1.13
CA GLN A 69 -13.49 8.56 1.10
C GLN A 69 -12.41 9.05 0.13
N ASP A 70 -12.48 10.32 -0.23
CA ASP A 70 -11.44 10.95 -1.03
C ASP A 70 -10.14 11.15 -0.21
N ALA A 71 -8.99 10.98 -0.84
CA ALA A 71 -7.68 11.12 -0.18
C ALA A 71 -7.51 12.46 0.55
N GLY A 72 -8.10 13.53 0.03
CA GLY A 72 -8.09 14.86 0.68
C GLY A 72 -8.79 14.91 2.04
N ALA A 73 -9.67 13.97 2.33
CA ALA A 73 -10.37 13.91 3.61
C ALA A 73 -9.56 13.28 4.75
N LEU A 74 -8.44 12.61 4.45
CA LEU A 74 -7.63 11.88 5.43
C LEU A 74 -7.23 12.75 6.63
N MET A 75 -6.65 13.93 6.39
CA MET A 75 -6.19 14.82 7.46
C MET A 75 -7.34 15.23 8.38
N MET A 76 -8.47 15.65 7.81
CA MET A 76 -9.64 16.07 8.59
C MET A 76 -10.26 14.91 9.37
N THR A 77 -10.28 13.72 8.79
CA THR A 77 -10.77 12.50 9.46
C THR A 77 -9.89 12.15 10.64
N LEU A 78 -8.58 12.23 10.48
CA LEU A 78 -7.63 12.05 11.58
C LEU A 78 -7.87 13.08 12.68
N PHE A 79 -8.11 14.34 12.37
CA PHE A 79 -8.42 15.37 13.38
C PHE A 79 -9.70 15.10 14.16
N ARG A 80 -10.74 14.66 13.50
CA ARG A 80 -12.04 14.37 14.12
C ARG A 80 -12.03 13.11 14.96
N SER A 81 -11.14 12.17 14.66
CA SER A 81 -11.01 10.94 15.42
C SER A 81 -10.24 11.15 16.71
N GLN A 82 -10.93 11.10 17.87
CA GLN A 82 -10.28 11.23 19.18
C GLN A 82 -9.56 9.96 19.65
N LYS A 83 -9.80 8.85 18.97
CA LYS A 83 -9.33 7.51 19.40
C LYS A 83 -7.83 7.28 19.22
N TRP A 84 -7.14 8.13 18.45
CA TRP A 84 -5.74 7.97 18.08
C TRP A 84 -4.83 9.09 18.62
N ARG A 85 -5.32 9.96 19.52
CA ARG A 85 -4.58 11.13 20.03
C ARG A 85 -3.25 10.80 20.72
N GLU A 86 -3.10 9.60 21.26
CA GLU A 86 -1.85 9.23 21.93
C GLU A 86 -0.85 8.65 20.93
N TYR A 87 -1.32 7.79 20.02
CA TYR A 87 -0.46 7.03 19.12
C TYR A 87 -1.03 7.01 17.72
N LEU A 88 -0.17 7.28 16.74
CA LEU A 88 -0.41 7.01 15.33
C LEU A 88 0.58 5.95 14.87
N HIS A 89 0.08 4.76 14.56
CA HIS A 89 0.88 3.70 13.96
C HIS A 89 0.85 3.83 12.45
N THR A 90 2.00 3.89 11.81
CA THR A 90 2.12 4.00 10.35
C THR A 90 3.35 3.27 9.85
N GLU A 91 3.31 2.82 8.59
CA GLU A 91 4.54 2.43 7.91
C GLU A 91 5.43 3.66 7.79
N LEU A 92 6.69 3.53 8.12
CA LEU A 92 7.63 4.63 8.04
C LEU A 92 9.04 4.09 7.78
N ASN A 93 9.51 4.28 6.58
CA ASN A 93 10.88 3.94 6.22
C ASN A 93 11.87 4.94 6.83
N ASP A 94 12.97 4.42 7.34
CA ASP A 94 14.09 5.28 7.71
C ASP A 94 14.73 5.86 6.45
N LEU A 95 15.04 7.14 6.49
CA LEU A 95 15.78 7.83 5.43
C LEU A 95 17.21 8.10 5.88
N PHE A 96 18.16 7.97 4.96
CA PHE A 96 19.50 8.46 5.20
C PHE A 96 19.51 9.99 5.27
N PRO A 97 20.45 10.61 6.00
CA PRO A 97 20.48 12.06 6.20
C PRO A 97 20.58 12.89 4.92
N ASP A 98 21.08 12.32 3.84
CA ASP A 98 21.21 12.95 2.52
C ASP A 98 20.00 12.73 1.60
N GLN A 99 19.02 11.95 2.03
CA GLN A 99 17.79 11.70 1.26
C GLN A 99 16.73 12.76 1.55
N PRO A 100 16.01 13.22 0.52
CA PRO A 100 14.90 14.15 0.72
C PRO A 100 13.75 13.47 1.47
N LEU A 101 13.03 14.25 2.26
CA LEU A 101 11.83 13.78 2.94
C LEU A 101 10.77 13.35 1.92
N THR A 102 10.20 12.17 2.15
CA THR A 102 9.07 11.70 1.34
C THR A 102 7.78 12.45 1.71
N ARG A 103 6.75 12.35 0.84
CA ARG A 103 5.42 12.91 1.14
C ARG A 103 4.85 12.41 2.46
N GLN A 104 5.12 11.15 2.81
CA GLN A 104 4.70 10.56 4.08
C GLN A 104 5.40 11.24 5.27
N HIS A 105 6.69 11.49 5.18
CA HIS A 105 7.42 12.22 6.23
C HIS A 105 6.88 13.64 6.42
N LEU A 106 6.64 14.36 5.33
CA LEU A 106 6.06 15.71 5.37
C LEU A 106 4.64 15.70 5.95
N PHE A 107 3.82 14.71 5.61
CA PHE A 107 2.50 14.52 6.20
C PHE A 107 2.57 14.30 7.71
N LEU A 108 3.48 13.43 8.17
CA LEU A 108 3.66 13.12 9.58
C LEU A 108 4.22 14.32 10.36
N GLU A 109 5.08 15.11 9.76
CA GLU A 109 5.57 16.35 10.34
C GLU A 109 4.43 17.37 10.53
N ASP A 110 3.59 17.58 9.50
CA ASP A 110 2.44 18.49 9.57
C ASP A 110 1.43 18.04 10.64
N ILE A 111 1.11 16.76 10.72
CA ILE A 111 0.18 16.24 11.72
C ILE A 111 0.74 16.36 13.14
N SER A 112 2.03 16.10 13.34
CA SER A 112 2.69 16.24 14.64
C SER A 112 2.70 17.68 15.14
N ARG A 113 2.88 18.64 14.24
CA ARG A 113 2.80 20.08 14.57
C ARG A 113 1.39 20.50 14.98
N ARG A 114 0.36 19.90 14.38
CA ARG A 114 -1.05 20.24 14.65
C ARG A 114 -1.64 19.54 15.86
N ILE A 115 -1.08 18.39 16.25
CA ILE A 115 -1.55 17.60 17.39
C ILE A 115 -0.39 17.43 18.38
N PRO A 116 -0.23 18.38 19.30
CA PRO A 116 0.80 18.28 20.34
C PRO A 116 0.60 17.01 21.18
N GLY A 117 1.70 16.28 21.39
CA GLY A 117 1.67 15.05 22.20
C GLY A 117 1.36 13.78 21.41
N LEU A 118 1.03 13.85 20.11
CA LEU A 118 0.89 12.68 19.26
C LEU A 118 2.23 11.95 19.13
N GLN A 119 2.24 10.67 19.46
CA GLN A 119 3.41 9.81 19.28
C GLN A 119 3.24 8.99 18.00
N ILE A 120 4.20 9.09 17.07
CA ILE A 120 4.25 8.29 15.86
C ILE A 120 5.04 7.02 16.14
N LYS A 121 4.45 5.87 15.81
CA LYS A 121 5.07 4.55 15.99
C LYS A 121 5.11 3.81 14.66
N LYS A 122 6.20 3.10 14.42
CA LYS A 122 6.35 2.25 13.24
C LYS A 122 5.42 1.06 13.30
N LEU A 123 4.65 0.86 12.22
CA LEU A 123 3.77 -0.29 12.03
C LEU A 123 4.50 -1.49 11.41
N ASP A 124 5.65 -1.24 10.79
CA ASP A 124 6.44 -2.22 10.03
C ASP A 124 6.67 -3.55 10.76
N PRO A 125 7.06 -3.58 12.07
CA PRO A 125 7.27 -4.85 12.78
C PRO A 125 6.00 -5.70 12.90
N VAL A 126 4.82 -5.05 12.99
CA VAL A 126 3.54 -5.74 13.08
C VAL A 126 3.19 -6.34 11.73
N ILE A 127 3.32 -5.56 10.66
CA ILE A 127 3.07 -5.99 9.28
C ILE A 127 4.01 -7.12 8.89
N ALA A 128 5.30 -6.99 9.19
CA ALA A 128 6.29 -8.02 8.93
C ALA A 128 5.91 -9.35 9.59
N ARG A 129 5.45 -9.32 10.84
CA ARG A 129 4.98 -10.51 11.57
C ARG A 129 3.75 -11.15 10.92
N LEU A 130 2.77 -10.34 10.47
CA LEU A 130 1.58 -10.83 9.77
C LEU A 130 1.95 -11.49 8.43
N ARG A 131 2.84 -10.86 7.65
CA ARG A 131 3.29 -11.38 6.35
C ARG A 131 4.24 -12.57 6.45
N HIS A 132 4.88 -12.77 7.60
CA HIS A 132 5.81 -13.89 7.80
C HIS A 132 5.10 -15.25 7.75
N ARG A 133 3.90 -15.36 8.31
CA ARG A 133 3.06 -16.56 8.23
C ARG A 133 2.14 -16.45 7.01
N LYS A 134 2.50 -17.19 5.95
CA LYS A 134 1.68 -17.26 4.73
C LYS A 134 0.43 -18.08 4.97
N LYS A 135 -0.68 -17.61 4.43
CA LYS A 135 -1.93 -18.36 4.37
C LYS A 135 -1.83 -19.46 3.29
N PRO A 136 -2.63 -20.53 3.35
CA PRO A 136 -2.62 -21.58 2.33
C PRO A 136 -2.82 -21.06 0.91
N GLU A 137 -3.69 -20.07 0.76
CA GLU A 137 -3.99 -19.42 -0.53
C GLU A 137 -2.76 -18.68 -1.07
N GLU A 138 -2.04 -17.93 -0.21
CA GLU A 138 -0.80 -17.24 -0.60
C GLU A 138 0.28 -18.24 -1.03
N VAL A 139 0.38 -19.38 -0.35
CA VAL A 139 1.31 -20.46 -0.71
C VAL A 139 0.94 -21.06 -2.07
N ALA A 140 -0.36 -21.21 -2.37
CA ALA A 140 -0.81 -21.70 -3.67
C ALA A 140 -0.39 -20.76 -4.80
N TYR A 141 -0.61 -19.44 -4.66
CA TYR A 141 -0.19 -18.45 -5.64
C TYR A 141 1.35 -18.41 -5.84
N ILE A 142 2.11 -18.52 -4.75
CA ILE A 142 3.58 -18.59 -4.82
C ILE A 142 4.01 -19.82 -5.63
N ARG A 143 3.39 -20.98 -5.40
CA ARG A 143 3.72 -22.21 -6.15
C ARG A 143 3.37 -22.09 -7.63
N GLU A 144 2.23 -21.50 -7.96
CA GLU A 144 1.83 -21.24 -9.33
C GLU A 144 2.83 -20.32 -10.04
N SER A 145 3.20 -19.21 -9.40
CA SER A 145 4.20 -18.26 -9.91
C SER A 145 5.57 -18.92 -10.12
N LEU A 146 6.00 -19.78 -9.20
CA LEU A 146 7.25 -20.53 -9.33
C LEU A 146 7.17 -21.54 -10.50
N GLY A 147 6.02 -22.16 -10.73
CA GLY A 147 5.80 -23.03 -11.90
C GLY A 147 6.01 -22.30 -13.22
N ILE A 148 5.45 -21.09 -13.35
CA ILE A 148 5.63 -20.25 -14.54
C ILE A 148 7.11 -19.89 -14.76
N ILE A 149 7.82 -19.54 -13.68
CA ILE A 149 9.25 -19.21 -13.74
C ILE A 149 10.06 -20.46 -14.17
N ASP A 150 9.75 -21.62 -13.61
CA ASP A 150 10.43 -22.88 -13.92
C ASP A 150 10.25 -23.25 -15.40
N ASP A 151 9.04 -23.16 -15.92
CA ASP A 151 8.73 -23.40 -17.34
C ASP A 151 9.47 -22.41 -18.24
N ALA A 152 9.52 -21.14 -17.88
CA ALA A 152 10.26 -20.12 -18.61
C ALA A 152 11.76 -20.42 -18.64
N LEU A 153 12.36 -20.74 -17.49
CA LEU A 153 13.78 -21.11 -17.40
C LEU A 153 14.10 -22.35 -18.22
N HIS A 154 13.28 -23.39 -18.13
CA HIS A 154 13.44 -24.59 -18.95
C HIS A 154 13.35 -24.29 -20.45
N SER A 155 12.44 -23.39 -20.85
CA SER A 155 12.33 -22.96 -22.26
C SER A 155 13.58 -22.23 -22.74
N VAL A 156 14.12 -21.33 -21.91
CA VAL A 156 15.37 -20.60 -22.19
C VAL A 156 16.55 -21.58 -22.31
N MET A 157 16.70 -22.47 -21.32
CA MET A 157 17.79 -23.45 -21.31
C MET A 157 17.81 -24.35 -22.53
N LYS A 158 16.64 -24.78 -23.06
CA LYS A 158 16.53 -25.55 -24.28
C LYS A 158 16.92 -24.78 -25.54
N LYS A 159 16.73 -23.45 -25.53
CA LYS A 159 17.05 -22.59 -26.69
C LYS A 159 18.47 -22.04 -26.66
N LEU A 160 19.12 -22.02 -25.48
CA LEU A 160 20.43 -21.43 -25.31
C LEU A 160 21.47 -22.13 -26.12
N LYS A 161 22.18 -21.38 -26.99
CA LYS A 161 23.28 -21.87 -27.83
C LYS A 161 24.40 -20.82 -27.86
N PRO A 162 25.66 -21.23 -28.00
CA PRO A 162 26.76 -20.28 -28.20
C PRO A 162 26.48 -19.35 -29.38
N GLY A 163 26.71 -18.08 -29.25
CA GLY A 163 26.51 -17.04 -30.25
C GLY A 163 25.17 -16.35 -30.26
N LEU A 164 24.25 -16.71 -29.34
CA LEU A 164 23.01 -15.94 -29.13
C LEU A 164 23.31 -14.62 -28.40
N MET A 165 22.63 -13.56 -28.83
CA MET A 165 22.63 -12.28 -28.14
C MET A 165 21.52 -12.27 -27.07
N GLU A 166 21.71 -11.47 -25.99
CA GLU A 166 20.80 -11.39 -24.86
C GLU A 166 19.33 -11.11 -25.27
N TYR A 167 19.11 -10.23 -26.25
CA TYR A 167 17.77 -9.90 -26.75
C TYR A 167 17.07 -11.02 -27.53
N GLN A 168 17.76 -12.13 -27.80
CA GLN A 168 17.22 -13.30 -28.50
C GLN A 168 16.74 -14.40 -27.55
N ILE A 169 16.96 -14.21 -26.26
CA ILE A 169 16.58 -15.11 -25.15
C ILE A 169 15.31 -14.60 -24.50
#